data_b40c4969dd726ec69d2d3bf402f64ad1
#
_entry.id   b40c4969dd726ec69d2d3bf402f64ad1
#
_cell.length_a   1.000
_cell.length_b   1.000
_cell.length_c   1.000
_cell.angle_alpha   90.00
_cell.angle_beta   90.00
_cell.angle_gamma   90.00
#
_symmetry.space_group_name_H-M   'P 1'
#
loop_
_entity.id
_entity.type
_entity.pdbx_description
1 polymer ?
#
loop_
_entity_poly.entity_id
_entity_poly.type
_entity_poly.pdbx_seq_one_letter_code
_entity_poly.pdbx_strand_id
1 'polypeptide(L)'
;MTDQKAVATRLAPLGFAQAPAHAHLNLPPAALVEQALRRGEGVLTDTGALMADTGAFTGRSPKDRFIVRDATTNDAVWWGDINIPFDADKFGKLHQKMVAYLAEKEIFVRDAYAGAHPATQLKLRVVTELAWHNLFCYNMFLRPETGADTSWLPDFSIICAPGFEADPAVDGTRQKNFAVIDFTRKLILIGGTGYAGEMKKGIFGVLNFLLPHQHDTLSMHCSANVGAAGDTAIFFGLSGTGKTTLSTDPNRGRIGDDEHGWLPGEGGIFNFEGGCYAKVIDLSAAKEPEIWNAIRFGSIVENTRFVPGTHTVDYANKSVTENTRTAYPIYFIPNAIEPSVAGVPKNIFFLTADAFGVLPPISRLDKSHAMYHFMSGYTAKVAGTEMGITEPQTTFSACFGQVFLPLHPTKYAEMLGHQLEANPDVTVWLINTGWTGGAYGTGHRMKLAYTRTMITAALSGVLSEVQFKTHPIFGVAVPGAVPGVPSEILDPRTTWADKAAYDQTASELAERFIKNFEKYADFASADILAGAPRVAAVPA
;
A
#
# COMPACT_ATOMS: atom_id res chain seq x y z
N MET A 1 19.92 1.64 31.65
CA MET A 1 20.89 0.76 30.94
C MET A 1 20.13 -0.37 30.31
N THR A 2 20.32 -0.62 29.02
CA THR A 2 19.69 -1.76 28.33
C THR A 2 20.24 -3.07 28.92
N ASP A 3 19.37 -4.02 29.23
CA ASP A 3 19.79 -5.35 29.71
C ASP A 3 20.47 -6.10 28.53
N GLN A 4 21.80 -6.16 28.55
CA GLN A 4 22.61 -6.80 27.51
C GLN A 4 22.28 -8.30 27.36
N LYS A 5 21.87 -8.96 28.47
CA LYS A 5 21.43 -10.36 28.42
C LYS A 5 20.12 -10.49 27.64
N ALA A 6 19.17 -9.58 27.85
CA ALA A 6 17.92 -9.54 27.10
C ALA A 6 18.15 -9.30 25.60
N VAL A 7 19.09 -8.41 25.25
CA VAL A 7 19.48 -8.17 23.85
C VAL A 7 20.12 -9.42 23.23
N ALA A 8 21.09 -10.03 23.92
CA ALA A 8 21.77 -11.24 23.43
C ALA A 8 20.78 -12.37 23.15
N THR A 9 19.83 -12.60 24.06
CA THR A 9 18.78 -13.62 23.88
C THR A 9 17.95 -13.37 22.61
N ARG A 10 17.67 -12.10 22.27
CA ARG A 10 16.88 -11.73 21.10
C ARG A 10 17.67 -11.81 19.80
N LEU A 11 18.97 -11.58 19.84
CA LEU A 11 19.84 -11.57 18.66
C LEU A 11 20.38 -12.95 18.30
N ALA A 12 20.52 -13.87 19.27
CA ALA A 12 21.05 -15.21 19.02
C ALA A 12 20.30 -15.99 17.92
N PRO A 13 18.94 -15.98 17.85
CA PRO A 13 18.22 -16.63 16.75
C PRO A 13 18.48 -16.00 15.37
N LEU A 14 19.00 -14.76 15.34
CA LEU A 14 19.35 -14.02 14.13
C LEU A 14 20.81 -14.18 13.72
N GLY A 15 21.54 -15.12 14.33
CA GLY A 15 22.93 -15.46 13.99
C GLY A 15 24.01 -14.60 14.65
N PHE A 16 23.65 -13.71 15.59
CA PHE A 16 24.65 -12.97 16.36
C PHE A 16 25.26 -13.87 17.44
N ALA A 17 26.58 -14.09 17.38
CA ALA A 17 27.29 -14.89 18.38
C ALA A 17 27.29 -14.24 19.76
N GLN A 18 27.27 -12.91 19.80
CA GLN A 18 27.16 -12.08 21.00
C GLN A 18 26.46 -10.76 20.65
N ALA A 19 25.84 -10.13 21.65
CA ALA A 19 25.27 -8.80 21.45
C ALA A 19 26.38 -7.77 21.19
N PRO A 20 26.20 -6.86 20.22
CA PRO A 20 27.10 -5.71 20.06
C PRO A 20 27.18 -4.89 21.36
N ALA A 21 28.34 -4.29 21.62
CA ALA A 21 28.60 -3.54 22.86
C ALA A 21 27.56 -2.40 23.09
N HIS A 22 27.10 -1.80 22.00
CA HIS A 22 26.11 -0.72 22.01
C HIS A 22 24.84 -1.16 21.28
N ALA A 23 24.08 -2.06 21.89
CA ALA A 23 22.79 -2.51 21.40
C ALA A 23 21.65 -2.01 22.29
N HIS A 24 20.64 -1.46 21.67
CA HIS A 24 19.46 -0.90 22.33
C HIS A 24 18.23 -1.76 22.07
N LEU A 25 17.39 -1.96 23.08
CA LEU A 25 16.18 -2.76 22.98
C LEU A 25 14.95 -1.91 23.27
N ASN A 26 14.01 -1.89 22.32
CA ASN A 26 12.67 -1.29 22.46
C ASN A 26 12.68 0.16 23.00
N LEU A 27 13.65 0.98 22.56
CA LEU A 27 13.71 2.37 22.98
C LEU A 27 12.41 3.13 22.67
N PRO A 28 11.91 3.97 23.59
CA PRO A 28 10.75 4.83 23.30
C PRO A 28 11.11 5.93 22.29
N PRO A 29 10.11 6.56 21.64
CA PRO A 29 10.35 7.59 20.62
C PRO A 29 11.28 8.71 21.04
N ALA A 30 11.15 9.22 22.27
CA ALA A 30 12.02 10.29 22.78
C ALA A 30 13.50 9.88 22.77
N ALA A 31 13.82 8.69 23.27
CA ALA A 31 15.19 8.18 23.28
C ALA A 31 15.72 7.92 21.87
N LEU A 32 14.87 7.44 20.94
CA LEU A 32 15.25 7.24 19.54
C LEU A 32 15.54 8.58 18.83
N VAL A 33 14.73 9.61 19.09
CA VAL A 33 14.98 10.96 18.57
C VAL A 33 16.30 11.52 19.12
N GLU A 34 16.57 11.39 20.42
CA GLU A 34 17.86 11.80 21.00
C GLU A 34 19.04 11.07 20.37
N GLN A 35 18.92 9.76 20.14
CA GLN A 35 19.95 8.97 19.47
C GLN A 35 20.16 9.45 18.04
N ALA A 36 19.09 9.64 17.26
CA ALA A 36 19.17 10.12 15.88
C ALA A 36 19.86 11.49 15.79
N LEU A 37 19.48 12.44 16.66
CA LEU A 37 20.10 13.76 16.69
C LEU A 37 21.60 13.70 17.07
N ARG A 38 21.95 12.92 18.11
CA ARG A 38 23.34 12.76 18.56
C ARG A 38 24.22 12.12 17.50
N ARG A 39 23.65 11.22 16.68
CA ARG A 39 24.36 10.52 15.59
C ARG A 39 24.34 11.28 14.27
N GLY A 40 23.70 12.47 14.22
CA GLY A 40 23.59 13.26 13.01
C GLY A 40 22.71 12.62 11.92
N GLU A 41 21.76 11.76 12.31
CA GLU A 41 20.86 11.06 11.39
C GLU A 41 19.70 11.95 10.94
N GLY A 42 19.47 13.09 11.59
CA GLY A 42 18.40 14.02 11.25
C GLY A 42 18.42 15.26 12.13
N VAL A 43 17.42 16.13 11.91
CA VAL A 43 17.23 17.38 12.66
C VAL A 43 15.75 17.54 13.00
N LEU A 44 15.41 18.33 14.03
CA LEU A 44 14.01 18.59 14.39
C LEU A 44 13.42 19.73 13.53
N THR A 45 12.17 19.54 13.14
CA THR A 45 11.32 20.60 12.57
C THR A 45 10.83 21.54 13.69
N ASP A 46 10.21 22.64 13.34
CA ASP A 46 9.51 23.55 14.26
C ASP A 46 8.34 22.90 15.00
N THR A 47 7.74 21.85 14.43
CA THR A 47 6.71 21.04 15.08
C THR A 47 7.26 19.92 15.96
N GLY A 48 8.59 19.75 16.00
CA GLY A 48 9.28 18.68 16.73
C GLY A 48 9.32 17.31 16.02
N ALA A 49 8.87 17.21 14.79
CA ALA A 49 9.06 16.00 13.98
C ALA A 49 10.55 15.82 13.63
N LEU A 50 11.01 14.58 13.50
CA LEU A 50 12.37 14.29 13.06
C LEU A 50 12.44 14.33 11.52
N MET A 51 13.18 15.28 10.95
CA MET A 51 13.49 15.28 9.53
C MET A 51 14.75 14.47 9.27
N ALA A 52 14.65 13.49 8.36
CA ALA A 52 15.76 12.62 7.98
C ALA A 52 15.83 12.48 6.45
N ASP A 53 17.05 12.33 5.92
CA ASP A 53 17.30 12.03 4.51
C ASP A 53 17.54 10.52 4.31
N THR A 54 16.93 9.96 3.27
CA THR A 54 17.08 8.54 2.93
C THR A 54 18.29 8.26 2.03
N GLY A 55 19.10 9.27 1.73
CA GLY A 55 20.29 9.15 0.90
C GLY A 55 19.97 8.99 -0.59
N ALA A 56 20.74 8.17 -1.29
CA ALA A 56 20.62 8.00 -2.74
C ALA A 56 19.26 7.42 -3.20
N PHE A 57 18.60 6.67 -2.34
CA PHE A 57 17.31 6.04 -2.64
C PHE A 57 16.19 6.78 -1.91
N THR A 58 15.42 7.56 -2.63
CA THR A 58 14.26 8.32 -2.08
C THR A 58 12.94 7.58 -2.26
N GLY A 59 12.99 6.31 -2.65
CA GLY A 59 11.85 5.44 -2.87
C GLY A 59 12.29 3.99 -2.97
N ARG A 60 11.32 3.10 -3.16
CA ARG A 60 11.57 1.66 -3.32
C ARG A 60 12.38 1.37 -4.59
N SER A 61 13.16 0.29 -4.51
CA SER A 61 13.91 -0.25 -5.64
C SER A 61 13.30 -1.60 -6.09
N PRO A 62 12.22 -1.61 -6.90
CA PRO A 62 11.51 -2.84 -7.23
C PRO A 62 12.36 -3.92 -7.90
N LYS A 63 13.37 -3.52 -8.67
CA LYS A 63 14.31 -4.43 -9.37
C LYS A 63 15.40 -4.99 -8.45
N ASP A 64 15.47 -4.52 -7.21
CA ASP A 64 16.45 -4.97 -6.19
C ASP A 64 15.74 -5.66 -5.03
N ARG A 65 14.51 -6.09 -5.26
CA ARG A 65 13.73 -6.94 -4.35
C ARG A 65 13.74 -8.36 -4.87
N PHE A 66 14.07 -9.28 -3.96
CA PHE A 66 14.24 -10.68 -4.28
C PHE A 66 13.50 -11.54 -3.27
N ILE A 67 13.13 -12.75 -3.70
CA ILE A 67 12.58 -13.80 -2.84
C ILE A 67 13.50 -15.02 -2.98
N VAL A 68 13.91 -15.61 -1.86
CA VAL A 68 14.70 -16.84 -1.88
C VAL A 68 13.87 -17.95 -2.51
N ARG A 69 14.46 -18.61 -3.52
CA ARG A 69 13.82 -19.73 -4.20
C ARG A 69 14.30 -21.03 -3.57
N ASP A 70 13.42 -21.72 -2.88
CA ASP A 70 13.64 -22.98 -2.19
C ASP A 70 12.39 -23.88 -2.23
N ALA A 71 12.36 -24.94 -1.45
CA ALA A 71 11.22 -25.88 -1.42
C ALA A 71 9.91 -25.21 -0.99
N THR A 72 9.95 -24.16 -0.16
CA THR A 72 8.75 -23.43 0.30
C THR A 72 8.16 -22.54 -0.80
N THR A 73 9.00 -21.96 -1.63
CA THR A 73 8.63 -20.89 -2.57
C THR A 73 8.59 -21.32 -4.02
N ASN A 74 9.29 -22.41 -4.38
CA ASN A 74 9.50 -22.81 -5.78
C ASN A 74 8.20 -22.89 -6.58
N ASP A 75 7.18 -23.54 -6.04
CA ASP A 75 5.91 -23.80 -6.74
C ASP A 75 4.80 -22.81 -6.34
N ALA A 76 4.96 -22.08 -5.22
CA ALA A 76 3.95 -21.18 -4.69
C ALA A 76 4.11 -19.75 -5.23
N VAL A 77 5.34 -19.28 -5.44
CA VAL A 77 5.60 -17.90 -5.86
C VAL A 77 5.40 -17.75 -7.36
N TRP A 78 4.72 -16.69 -7.74
CA TRP A 78 4.59 -16.24 -9.12
C TRP A 78 5.90 -15.58 -9.58
N TRP A 79 6.82 -16.39 -10.09
CA TRP A 79 8.15 -15.97 -10.54
C TRP A 79 8.10 -15.14 -11.81
N GLY A 80 8.97 -14.12 -11.92
CA GLY A 80 9.10 -13.26 -13.10
C GLY A 80 9.71 -11.91 -12.72
N ASP A 81 9.37 -10.88 -13.49
CA ASP A 81 9.94 -9.52 -13.33
C ASP A 81 9.59 -8.87 -11.97
N ILE A 82 8.54 -9.35 -11.30
CA ILE A 82 8.07 -8.81 -10.01
C ILE A 82 8.70 -9.57 -8.86
N ASN A 83 8.66 -10.90 -8.91
CA ASN A 83 9.23 -11.77 -7.89
C ASN A 83 10.52 -12.40 -8.44
N ILE A 84 11.62 -11.72 -8.22
CA ILE A 84 12.93 -12.13 -8.72
C ILE A 84 13.52 -13.19 -7.79
N PRO A 85 13.89 -14.37 -8.30
CA PRO A 85 14.44 -15.43 -7.46
C PRO A 85 15.83 -15.07 -6.93
N PHE A 86 16.12 -15.48 -5.69
CA PHE A 86 17.43 -15.38 -5.05
C PHE A 86 17.92 -16.75 -4.59
N ASP A 87 19.19 -16.99 -4.72
CA ASP A 87 19.82 -18.26 -4.34
C ASP A 87 19.91 -18.39 -2.80
N ALA A 88 19.51 -19.55 -2.26
CA ALA A 88 19.45 -19.80 -0.82
C ALA A 88 20.82 -19.83 -0.13
N ASP A 89 21.87 -20.31 -0.82
CA ASP A 89 23.25 -20.32 -0.29
C ASP A 89 23.85 -18.93 -0.28
N LYS A 90 23.58 -18.14 -1.34
CA LYS A 90 23.98 -16.72 -1.39
C LYS A 90 23.28 -15.91 -0.30
N PHE A 91 22.00 -16.17 -0.03
CA PHE A 91 21.30 -15.55 1.10
C PHE A 91 21.99 -15.85 2.42
N GLY A 92 22.33 -17.12 2.67
CA GLY A 92 23.03 -17.50 3.90
C GLY A 92 24.37 -16.77 4.08
N LYS A 93 25.15 -16.64 3.01
CA LYS A 93 26.43 -15.90 3.02
C LYS A 93 26.23 -14.39 3.21
N LEU A 94 25.23 -13.81 2.55
CA LEU A 94 24.87 -12.40 2.69
C LEU A 94 24.42 -12.08 4.11
N HIS A 95 23.60 -12.95 4.71
CA HIS A 95 23.19 -12.87 6.10
C HIS A 95 24.37 -12.86 7.07
N GLN A 96 25.31 -13.80 6.92
CA GLN A 96 26.52 -13.87 7.75
C GLN A 96 27.37 -12.58 7.65
N LYS A 97 27.54 -12.04 6.43
CA LYS A 97 28.26 -10.77 6.22
C LYS A 97 27.57 -9.59 6.91
N MET A 98 26.23 -9.49 6.81
CA MET A 98 25.46 -8.43 7.45
C MET A 98 25.53 -8.52 8.97
N VAL A 99 25.43 -9.72 9.55
CA VAL A 99 25.55 -9.94 10.99
C VAL A 99 26.96 -9.56 11.47
N ALA A 100 28.02 -9.95 10.76
CA ALA A 100 29.40 -9.57 11.09
C ALA A 100 29.58 -8.05 11.02
N TYR A 101 29.05 -7.39 10.00
CA TYR A 101 29.07 -5.93 9.89
C TYR A 101 28.37 -5.23 11.07
N LEU A 102 27.17 -5.68 11.43
CA LEU A 102 26.37 -5.10 12.51
C LEU A 102 26.94 -5.42 13.91
N ALA A 103 27.70 -6.50 14.07
CA ALA A 103 28.34 -6.84 15.36
C ALA A 103 29.32 -5.77 15.83
N GLU A 104 29.88 -4.98 14.92
CA GLU A 104 30.80 -3.87 15.21
C GLU A 104 30.12 -2.50 15.28
N LYS A 105 28.80 -2.45 15.18
CA LYS A 105 28.01 -1.21 15.15
C LYS A 105 27.18 -1.00 16.43
N GLU A 106 26.75 0.23 16.62
CA GLU A 106 25.62 0.53 17.49
C GLU A 106 24.33 0.17 16.75
N ILE A 107 23.49 -0.68 17.34
CA ILE A 107 22.28 -1.18 16.73
C ILE A 107 21.04 -0.99 17.62
N PHE A 108 19.87 -0.98 16.97
CA PHE A 108 18.59 -0.80 17.64
C PHE A 108 17.69 -2.01 17.32
N VAL A 109 17.25 -2.70 18.37
CA VAL A 109 16.37 -3.88 18.30
C VAL A 109 14.97 -3.48 18.71
N ARG A 110 13.98 -3.86 17.91
CA ARG A 110 12.58 -3.62 18.20
C ARG A 110 11.77 -4.89 18.06
N ASP A 111 11.02 -5.20 19.11
CA ASP A 111 9.94 -6.18 19.07
C ASP A 111 8.63 -5.46 18.75
N ALA A 112 7.85 -6.01 17.82
CA ALA A 112 6.62 -5.41 17.29
C ALA A 112 5.67 -6.49 16.78
N TYR A 113 4.51 -6.09 16.26
CA TYR A 113 3.59 -6.98 15.56
C TYR A 113 3.19 -6.41 14.20
N ALA A 114 2.79 -7.30 13.29
CA ALA A 114 2.08 -6.96 12.05
C ALA A 114 0.74 -7.70 12.01
N GLY A 115 -0.32 -6.99 11.62
CA GLY A 115 -1.70 -7.50 11.67
C GLY A 115 -2.38 -7.25 13.02
N ALA A 116 -3.45 -6.45 13.00
CA ALA A 116 -4.18 -6.07 14.22
C ALA A 116 -5.08 -7.21 14.74
N HIS A 117 -5.41 -8.21 13.92
CA HIS A 117 -6.28 -9.31 14.35
C HIS A 117 -5.46 -10.45 14.99
N PRO A 118 -5.79 -10.86 16.24
CA PRO A 118 -4.98 -11.82 17.03
C PRO A 118 -4.74 -13.16 16.33
N ALA A 119 -5.70 -13.66 15.55
CA ALA A 119 -5.58 -14.97 14.88
C ALA A 119 -4.53 -14.99 13.74
N THR A 120 -4.14 -13.84 13.22
CA THR A 120 -3.23 -13.71 12.06
C THR A 120 -2.08 -12.74 12.34
N GLN A 121 -1.94 -12.30 13.59
CA GLN A 121 -0.91 -11.38 14.01
C GLN A 121 0.47 -12.04 13.98
N LEU A 122 1.43 -11.43 13.29
CA LEU A 122 2.83 -11.87 13.28
C LEU A 122 3.64 -11.15 14.37
N LYS A 123 4.42 -11.90 15.14
CA LYS A 123 5.46 -11.38 16.03
C LYS A 123 6.68 -11.00 15.22
N LEU A 124 7.06 -9.74 15.24
CA LEU A 124 8.17 -9.20 14.48
C LEU A 124 9.35 -8.84 15.38
N ARG A 125 10.56 -9.11 14.89
CA ARG A 125 11.78 -8.56 15.44
C ARG A 125 12.55 -7.81 14.38
N VAL A 126 12.84 -6.53 14.62
CA VAL A 126 13.55 -5.68 13.67
C VAL A 126 14.86 -5.25 14.27
N VAL A 127 15.96 -5.45 13.56
CA VAL A 127 17.30 -4.96 13.88
C VAL A 127 17.65 -3.87 12.87
N THR A 128 17.95 -2.66 13.35
CA THR A 128 18.31 -1.53 12.51
C THR A 128 19.65 -0.93 12.91
N GLU A 129 20.43 -0.49 11.92
CA GLU A 129 21.67 0.25 12.13
C GLU A 129 21.39 1.69 12.58
N LEU A 130 20.29 2.31 12.11
CA LEU A 130 19.94 3.69 12.38
C LEU A 130 18.82 3.81 13.42
N ALA A 131 18.95 4.80 14.32
CA ALA A 131 17.95 5.09 15.33
C ALA A 131 16.62 5.56 14.69
N TRP A 132 16.68 6.42 13.65
CA TRP A 132 15.49 6.91 12.98
C TRP A 132 14.75 5.79 12.23
N HIS A 133 15.44 4.75 11.72
CA HIS A 133 14.80 3.55 11.16
C HIS A 133 14.03 2.76 12.23
N ASN A 134 14.57 2.71 13.45
CA ASN A 134 13.87 2.07 14.56
C ASN A 134 12.65 2.89 15.01
N LEU A 135 12.71 4.23 14.94
CA LEU A 135 11.57 5.11 15.14
C LEU A 135 10.52 4.92 14.04
N PHE A 136 10.95 4.74 12.77
CA PHE A 136 10.04 4.38 11.68
C PHE A 136 9.31 3.07 11.98
N CYS A 137 10.02 2.04 12.44
CA CYS A 137 9.39 0.78 12.83
C CYS A 137 8.42 0.92 14.00
N TYR A 138 8.74 1.77 14.99
CA TYR A 138 7.83 2.12 16.09
C TYR A 138 6.52 2.75 15.54
N ASN A 139 6.65 3.64 14.58
CA ASN A 139 5.51 4.32 13.97
C ASN A 139 4.67 3.36 13.13
N MET A 140 5.31 2.51 12.34
CA MET A 140 4.62 1.73 11.30
C MET A 140 4.12 0.37 11.75
N PHE A 141 4.80 -0.31 12.69
CA PHE A 141 4.36 -1.60 13.19
C PHE A 141 3.51 -1.45 14.46
N LEU A 142 2.68 -2.45 14.73
CA LEU A 142 1.89 -2.50 15.95
C LEU A 142 2.82 -2.69 17.15
N ARG A 143 2.57 -1.94 18.19
CA ARG A 143 3.39 -1.90 19.40
C ARG A 143 2.89 -2.94 20.39
N PRO A 144 3.78 -3.70 21.07
CA PRO A 144 3.41 -4.45 22.25
C PRO A 144 2.83 -3.52 23.32
N GLU A 145 1.91 -4.01 24.13
CA GLU A 145 1.43 -3.29 25.30
C GLU A 145 2.59 -2.95 26.23
N THR A 146 2.47 -1.83 26.94
CA THR A 146 3.51 -1.40 27.88
C THR A 146 3.71 -2.46 28.97
N GLY A 147 4.94 -2.95 29.11
CA GLY A 147 5.29 -4.00 30.06
C GLY A 147 5.03 -5.43 29.60
N ALA A 148 4.55 -5.62 28.38
CA ALA A 148 4.40 -6.96 27.82
C ALA A 148 5.75 -7.68 27.72
N ASP A 149 5.74 -9.00 27.99
CA ASP A 149 6.91 -9.85 27.75
C ASP A 149 7.07 -10.07 26.23
N THR A 150 8.16 -9.56 25.68
CA THR A 150 8.55 -9.71 24.28
C THR A 150 9.75 -10.66 24.09
N SER A 151 9.99 -11.56 25.05
CA SER A 151 11.06 -12.57 24.96
C SER A 151 10.77 -13.73 24.01
N TRP A 152 9.60 -13.73 23.38
CA TRP A 152 9.17 -14.73 22.41
C TRP A 152 10.09 -14.80 21.16
N LEU A 153 10.09 -15.94 20.49
CA LEU A 153 10.68 -16.08 19.16
C LEU A 153 9.79 -15.37 18.13
N PRO A 154 10.38 -14.55 17.24
CA PRO A 154 9.60 -13.87 16.20
C PRO A 154 9.08 -14.87 15.16
N ASP A 155 7.89 -14.59 14.64
CA ASP A 155 7.35 -15.28 13.47
C ASP A 155 8.06 -14.84 12.19
N PHE A 156 8.54 -13.58 12.17
CA PHE A 156 9.38 -13.05 11.11
C PHE A 156 10.34 -11.98 11.64
N SER A 157 11.49 -11.81 10.98
CA SER A 157 12.48 -10.83 11.40
C SER A 157 12.96 -9.96 10.24
N ILE A 158 13.46 -8.76 10.55
CA ILE A 158 14.08 -7.84 9.60
C ILE A 158 15.48 -7.47 10.11
N ILE A 159 16.48 -7.56 9.27
CA ILE A 159 17.80 -6.95 9.49
C ILE A 159 17.98 -5.86 8.44
N CYS A 160 18.08 -4.60 8.88
CA CYS A 160 18.21 -3.43 8.02
C CYS A 160 19.50 -2.68 8.34
N ALA A 161 20.44 -2.70 7.40
CA ALA A 161 21.75 -2.08 7.51
C ALA A 161 22.04 -1.19 6.29
N PRO A 162 21.62 0.08 6.29
CA PRO A 162 21.83 1.00 5.17
C PRO A 162 23.29 1.19 4.78
N GLY A 163 24.20 1.14 5.73
CA GLY A 163 25.64 1.26 5.49
C GLY A 163 26.31 -0.01 4.97
N PHE A 164 25.60 -1.14 4.93
CA PHE A 164 26.10 -2.37 4.33
C PHE A 164 25.75 -2.43 2.85
N GLU A 165 26.75 -2.38 1.99
CA GLU A 165 26.60 -2.52 0.54
C GLU A 165 27.01 -3.94 0.10
N ALA A 166 26.15 -4.58 -0.71
CA ALA A 166 26.50 -5.87 -1.32
C ALA A 166 27.50 -5.71 -2.45
N ASP A 167 28.28 -6.75 -2.70
CA ASP A 167 29.08 -6.90 -3.92
C ASP A 167 28.28 -7.71 -4.95
N PRO A 168 27.77 -7.09 -6.03
CA PRO A 168 26.97 -7.79 -7.04
C PRO A 168 27.69 -8.98 -7.69
N ALA A 169 29.00 -8.93 -7.78
CA ALA A 169 29.78 -10.03 -8.38
C ALA A 169 29.83 -11.30 -7.51
N VAL A 170 29.65 -11.14 -6.20
CA VAL A 170 29.79 -12.23 -5.21
C VAL A 170 28.44 -12.58 -4.56
N ASP A 171 27.67 -11.57 -4.16
CA ASP A 171 26.49 -11.74 -3.30
C ASP A 171 25.23 -12.10 -4.07
N GLY A 172 25.21 -11.92 -5.39
CA GLY A 172 24.09 -12.30 -6.25
C GLY A 172 22.99 -11.24 -6.36
N THR A 173 23.21 -10.06 -5.83
CA THR A 173 22.35 -8.89 -6.00
C THR A 173 22.57 -8.25 -7.37
N ARG A 174 21.60 -7.45 -7.85
CA ARG A 174 21.76 -6.71 -9.11
C ARG A 174 22.72 -5.52 -8.98
N GLN A 175 22.70 -4.88 -7.83
CA GLN A 175 23.55 -3.75 -7.47
C GLN A 175 23.80 -3.74 -5.95
N LYS A 176 24.39 -2.67 -5.41
CA LYS A 176 24.82 -2.59 -4.02
C LYS A 176 23.67 -2.62 -3.00
N ASN A 177 22.52 -2.03 -3.34
CA ASN A 177 21.32 -2.07 -2.50
C ASN A 177 20.49 -3.32 -2.81
N PHE A 178 19.80 -3.82 -1.81
CA PHE A 178 18.94 -5.00 -1.92
C PHE A 178 17.90 -5.07 -0.80
N ALA A 179 16.82 -5.80 -1.10
CA ALA A 179 15.86 -6.32 -0.12
C ALA A 179 15.55 -7.77 -0.50
N VAL A 180 15.91 -8.73 0.34
CA VAL A 180 15.73 -10.17 0.08
C VAL A 180 14.86 -10.79 1.17
N ILE A 181 13.78 -11.47 0.78
CA ILE A 181 12.86 -12.18 1.69
C ILE A 181 13.17 -13.68 1.62
N ASP A 182 13.41 -14.30 2.77
CA ASP A 182 13.51 -15.75 2.94
C ASP A 182 12.37 -16.24 3.82
N PHE A 183 11.42 -16.95 3.23
CA PHE A 183 10.24 -17.47 3.93
C PHE A 183 10.56 -18.68 4.81
N THR A 184 11.57 -19.48 4.44
CA THR A 184 12.01 -20.65 5.22
C THR A 184 12.76 -20.23 6.47
N ARG A 185 13.68 -19.24 6.35
CA ARG A 185 14.40 -18.66 7.49
C ARG A 185 13.60 -17.60 8.22
N LYS A 186 12.43 -17.19 7.68
CA LYS A 186 11.55 -16.14 8.23
C LYS A 186 12.30 -14.82 8.47
N LEU A 187 13.06 -14.40 7.46
CA LEU A 187 13.99 -13.29 7.56
C LEU A 187 13.97 -12.40 6.31
N ILE A 188 13.99 -11.09 6.53
CA ILE A 188 14.21 -10.09 5.48
C ILE A 188 15.57 -9.43 5.72
N LEU A 189 16.41 -9.40 4.70
CA LEU A 189 17.67 -8.66 4.68
C LEU A 189 17.51 -7.42 3.80
N ILE A 190 17.83 -6.24 4.34
CA ILE A 190 17.80 -4.95 3.64
C ILE A 190 19.15 -4.27 3.84
N GLY A 191 19.84 -3.94 2.74
CA GLY A 191 21.14 -3.27 2.78
C GLY A 191 21.30 -2.25 1.66
N GLY A 192 22.26 -1.33 1.81
CA GLY A 192 22.64 -0.33 0.81
C GLY A 192 21.58 0.71 0.49
N THR A 193 20.51 0.81 1.27
CA THR A 193 19.44 1.80 1.10
C THR A 193 19.00 2.36 2.44
N GLY A 194 18.87 3.70 2.52
CA GLY A 194 18.28 4.38 3.67
C GLY A 194 16.75 4.53 3.57
N TYR A 195 16.11 4.07 2.51
CA TYR A 195 14.66 4.18 2.37
C TYR A 195 13.93 3.21 3.31
N ALA A 196 13.45 3.74 4.45
CA ALA A 196 12.81 2.95 5.51
C ALA A 196 11.54 2.19 5.06
N GLY A 197 10.87 2.68 4.03
CA GLY A 197 9.68 2.06 3.44
C GLY A 197 9.91 0.63 2.91
N GLU A 198 11.16 0.19 2.68
CA GLU A 198 11.45 -1.21 2.33
C GLU A 198 11.11 -2.17 3.47
N MET A 199 11.30 -1.77 4.74
CA MET A 199 10.93 -2.61 5.91
C MET A 199 9.42 -2.83 5.98
N LYS A 200 8.63 -1.76 5.84
CA LYS A 200 7.16 -1.81 5.79
C LYS A 200 6.69 -2.72 4.66
N LYS A 201 7.15 -2.45 3.44
CA LYS A 201 6.71 -3.17 2.24
C LYS A 201 7.26 -4.60 2.16
N GLY A 202 8.38 -4.89 2.82
CA GLY A 202 8.87 -6.24 3.02
C GLY A 202 7.87 -7.09 3.81
N ILE A 203 7.40 -6.59 4.95
CA ILE A 203 6.38 -7.28 5.77
C ILE A 203 5.05 -7.36 5.03
N PHE A 204 4.64 -6.35 4.28
CA PHE A 204 3.45 -6.45 3.42
C PHE A 204 3.58 -7.60 2.41
N GLY A 205 4.75 -7.75 1.76
CA GLY A 205 5.03 -8.89 0.89
C GLY A 205 4.96 -10.24 1.64
N VAL A 206 5.43 -10.29 2.89
CA VAL A 206 5.34 -11.48 3.74
C VAL A 206 3.87 -11.83 4.03
N LEU A 207 3.06 -10.85 4.43
CA LEU A 207 1.64 -11.05 4.72
C LEU A 207 0.85 -11.42 3.45
N ASN A 208 1.19 -10.85 2.29
CA ASN A 208 0.61 -11.21 0.99
C ASN A 208 0.92 -12.66 0.57
N PHE A 209 1.96 -13.29 1.12
CA PHE A 209 2.23 -14.71 0.93
C PHE A 209 1.54 -15.56 1.98
N LEU A 210 1.80 -15.26 3.27
CA LEU A 210 1.37 -16.13 4.37
C LEU A 210 -0.15 -16.17 4.55
N LEU A 211 -0.81 -15.01 4.50
CA LEU A 211 -2.25 -14.93 4.79
C LEU A 211 -3.10 -15.69 3.75
N PRO A 212 -2.92 -15.48 2.43
CA PRO A 212 -3.65 -16.25 1.44
C PRO A 212 -3.26 -17.74 1.37
N HIS A 213 -2.01 -18.05 1.71
CA HIS A 213 -1.48 -19.41 1.56
C HIS A 213 -1.78 -20.31 2.79
N GLN A 214 -1.78 -19.72 4.00
CA GLN A 214 -1.86 -20.49 5.25
C GLN A 214 -3.13 -20.21 6.07
N HIS A 215 -3.80 -19.08 5.86
CA HIS A 215 -4.91 -18.60 6.70
C HIS A 215 -6.20 -18.33 5.92
N ASP A 216 -6.25 -18.65 4.64
CA ASP A 216 -7.38 -18.33 3.74
C ASP A 216 -7.89 -16.87 3.89
N THR A 217 -7.00 -15.95 4.17
CA THR A 217 -7.26 -14.55 4.43
C THR A 217 -6.84 -13.71 3.24
N LEU A 218 -7.78 -12.94 2.67
CA LEU A 218 -7.49 -12.05 1.54
C LEU A 218 -6.64 -10.86 2.01
N SER A 219 -5.43 -10.76 1.52
CA SER A 219 -4.54 -9.62 1.73
C SER A 219 -4.80 -8.54 0.68
N MET A 220 -4.87 -7.27 1.08
CA MET A 220 -5.36 -6.17 0.27
C MET A 220 -4.50 -4.91 0.40
N HIS A 221 -4.19 -4.29 -0.73
CA HIS A 221 -3.61 -2.94 -0.80
C HIS A 221 -4.75 -1.91 -0.92
N CYS A 222 -5.32 -1.53 0.21
CA CYS A 222 -6.49 -0.67 0.29
C CYS A 222 -6.47 0.18 1.57
N SER A 223 -7.23 1.28 1.58
CA SER A 223 -7.61 1.98 2.82
C SER A 223 -8.93 1.43 3.35
N ALA A 224 -9.19 1.59 4.65
CA ALA A 224 -10.43 1.15 5.27
C ALA A 224 -10.92 2.13 6.33
N ASN A 225 -12.24 2.29 6.41
CA ASN A 225 -12.93 3.05 7.44
C ASN A 225 -14.23 2.36 7.87
N VAL A 226 -14.79 2.79 8.99
CA VAL A 226 -16.05 2.26 9.53
C VAL A 226 -16.95 3.39 9.98
N GLY A 227 -18.23 3.34 9.60
CA GLY A 227 -19.25 4.29 10.03
C GLY A 227 -19.76 4.00 11.44
N ALA A 228 -20.53 4.94 12.00
CA ALA A 228 -21.09 4.82 13.34
C ALA A 228 -22.03 3.60 13.51
N ALA A 229 -22.62 3.11 12.43
CA ALA A 229 -23.46 1.92 12.41
C ALA A 229 -22.66 0.60 12.27
N GLY A 230 -21.33 0.65 12.30
CA GLY A 230 -20.46 -0.51 12.08
C GLY A 230 -20.29 -0.89 10.60
N ASP A 231 -20.79 -0.07 9.69
CA ASP A 231 -20.71 -0.26 8.25
C ASP A 231 -19.29 0.00 7.75
N THR A 232 -18.53 -1.06 7.55
CA THR A 232 -17.15 -1.00 7.05
C THR A 232 -17.14 -0.71 5.55
N ALA A 233 -16.20 0.15 5.12
CA ALA A 233 -15.92 0.42 3.72
C ALA A 233 -14.43 0.31 3.43
N ILE A 234 -14.08 -0.29 2.28
CA ILE A 234 -12.70 -0.43 1.81
C ILE A 234 -12.52 0.24 0.45
N PHE A 235 -11.35 0.85 0.25
CA PHE A 235 -11.03 1.65 -0.92
C PHE A 235 -9.73 1.16 -1.53
N PHE A 236 -9.80 0.56 -2.70
CA PHE A 236 -8.66 0.21 -3.53
C PHE A 236 -8.35 1.35 -4.49
N GLY A 237 -7.09 1.51 -4.85
CA GLY A 237 -6.69 2.48 -5.84
C GLY A 237 -5.17 2.67 -5.88
N LEU A 238 -4.68 3.01 -7.06
CA LEU A 238 -3.27 3.33 -7.25
C LEU A 238 -2.96 4.78 -6.82
N SER A 239 -1.68 5.15 -6.82
CA SER A 239 -1.28 6.53 -6.53
C SER A 239 -1.99 7.52 -7.47
N GLY A 240 -2.52 8.61 -6.92
CA GLY A 240 -3.21 9.66 -7.68
C GLY A 240 -4.69 9.41 -7.96
N THR A 241 -5.26 8.25 -7.60
CA THR A 241 -6.70 7.99 -7.74
C THR A 241 -7.55 8.60 -6.61
N GLY A 242 -6.92 9.09 -5.54
CA GLY A 242 -7.61 9.71 -4.41
C GLY A 242 -7.90 8.75 -3.23
N LYS A 243 -7.23 7.59 -3.15
CA LYS A 243 -7.45 6.60 -2.09
C LYS A 243 -7.50 7.22 -0.68
N THR A 244 -6.45 7.90 -0.25
CA THR A 244 -6.39 8.55 1.07
C THR A 244 -7.46 9.63 1.22
N THR A 245 -7.58 10.54 0.24
CA THR A 245 -8.53 11.68 0.28
C THR A 245 -9.98 11.24 0.34
N LEU A 246 -10.34 10.12 -0.31
CA LEU A 246 -11.73 9.64 -0.37
C LEU A 246 -12.09 8.68 0.77
N SER A 247 -11.10 7.97 1.33
CA SER A 247 -11.31 7.15 2.52
C SER A 247 -11.29 7.95 3.83
N THR A 248 -10.74 9.18 3.79
CA THR A 248 -10.74 10.10 4.93
C THR A 248 -12.08 10.80 5.01
N ASP A 249 -12.83 10.50 6.07
CA ASP A 249 -14.10 11.13 6.40
C ASP A 249 -14.13 11.40 7.91
N PRO A 250 -14.35 12.66 8.36
CA PRO A 250 -14.34 12.99 9.78
C PRO A 250 -15.47 12.30 10.57
N ASN A 251 -16.52 11.81 9.90
CA ASN A 251 -17.64 11.11 10.50
C ASN A 251 -17.47 9.58 10.54
N ARG A 252 -16.34 9.06 10.03
CA ARG A 252 -16.07 7.61 9.99
C ARG A 252 -14.75 7.31 10.68
N GLY A 253 -14.70 6.24 11.46
CA GLY A 253 -13.49 5.79 12.13
C GLY A 253 -12.48 5.23 11.12
N ARG A 254 -11.22 5.65 11.21
CA ARG A 254 -10.13 5.10 10.38
C ARG A 254 -9.65 3.76 10.93
N ILE A 255 -9.67 2.73 10.08
CA ILE A 255 -9.07 1.42 10.37
C ILE A 255 -7.61 1.42 9.93
N GLY A 256 -7.33 1.91 8.72
CA GLY A 256 -5.99 2.06 8.17
C GLY A 256 -6.01 2.72 6.79
N ASP A 257 -4.84 3.11 6.29
CA ASP A 257 -4.74 3.90 5.04
C ASP A 257 -4.15 3.13 3.85
N ASP A 258 -3.52 1.94 4.05
CA ASP A 258 -2.76 1.32 2.97
C ASP A 258 -2.85 -0.21 2.88
N GLU A 259 -2.82 -0.96 4.00
CA GLU A 259 -2.63 -2.42 3.98
C GLU A 259 -3.58 -3.12 4.96
N HIS A 260 -4.43 -4.03 4.45
CA HIS A 260 -5.46 -4.72 5.24
C HIS A 260 -5.57 -6.19 4.88
N GLY A 261 -6.14 -6.98 5.81
CA GLY A 261 -6.60 -8.34 5.58
C GLY A 261 -8.11 -8.44 5.73
N TRP A 262 -8.72 -9.34 4.96
CA TRP A 262 -10.12 -9.73 5.11
C TRP A 262 -10.17 -11.22 5.45
N LEU A 263 -10.52 -11.50 6.70
CA LEU A 263 -10.67 -12.86 7.22
C LEU A 263 -11.88 -13.55 6.59
N PRO A 264 -11.85 -14.89 6.41
CA PRO A 264 -13.00 -15.63 5.92
C PRO A 264 -14.18 -15.58 6.93
N GLY A 265 -15.38 -15.77 6.40
CA GLY A 265 -16.62 -15.76 7.21
C GLY A 265 -16.89 -14.39 7.84
N GLU A 266 -17.24 -14.38 9.12
CA GLU A 266 -17.57 -13.16 9.88
C GLU A 266 -16.35 -12.43 10.46
N GLY A 267 -15.13 -12.88 10.16
CA GLY A 267 -13.89 -12.37 10.76
C GLY A 267 -13.54 -10.91 10.43
N GLY A 268 -14.15 -10.35 9.39
CA GLY A 268 -14.07 -8.92 9.07
C GLY A 268 -12.71 -8.44 8.54
N ILE A 269 -12.48 -7.13 8.66
CA ILE A 269 -11.31 -6.42 8.14
C ILE A 269 -10.36 -6.06 9.28
N PHE A 270 -9.06 -6.16 9.05
CA PHE A 270 -8.04 -5.71 9.99
C PHE A 270 -6.87 -5.03 9.28
N ASN A 271 -6.29 -4.03 9.94
CA ASN A 271 -5.12 -3.34 9.45
C ASN A 271 -3.85 -4.17 9.72
N PHE A 272 -2.88 -4.13 8.80
CA PHE A 272 -1.56 -4.76 9.01
C PHE A 272 -0.62 -3.88 9.82
N GLU A 273 -0.88 -2.58 9.85
CA GLU A 273 0.04 -1.56 10.32
C GLU A 273 -0.42 -0.91 11.62
N GLY A 274 0.54 -0.36 12.35
CA GLY A 274 0.29 0.46 13.54
C GLY A 274 0.41 1.96 13.29
N GLY A 275 0.54 2.39 12.04
CA GLY A 275 0.71 3.79 11.66
C GLY A 275 0.43 4.08 10.20
N CYS A 276 0.72 5.29 9.78
CA CYS A 276 0.50 5.80 8.44
C CYS A 276 1.80 6.31 7.81
N TYR A 277 1.96 6.08 6.49
CA TYR A 277 3.12 6.51 5.71
C TYR A 277 2.67 7.31 4.49
N ALA A 278 2.45 8.61 4.70
CA ALA A 278 1.81 9.50 3.74
C ALA A 278 2.81 10.33 2.93
N LYS A 279 2.44 10.71 1.69
CA LYS A 279 3.15 11.75 0.92
C LYS A 279 2.86 13.12 1.52
N VAL A 280 3.88 14.00 1.53
CA VAL A 280 3.76 15.37 2.04
C VAL A 280 4.11 16.45 1.01
N ILE A 281 4.30 16.07 -0.26
CA ILE A 281 4.50 17.06 -1.32
C ILE A 281 3.26 17.96 -1.44
N ASP A 282 3.47 19.28 -1.47
CA ASP A 282 2.42 20.31 -1.51
C ASP A 282 1.38 20.19 -0.36
N LEU A 283 1.78 19.62 0.79
CA LEU A 283 0.93 19.46 1.98
C LEU A 283 0.55 20.82 2.55
N SER A 284 -0.69 20.97 2.94
CA SER A 284 -1.20 22.11 3.70
C SER A 284 -2.31 21.70 4.65
N ALA A 285 -2.48 22.45 5.74
CA ALA A 285 -3.55 22.23 6.71
C ALA A 285 -4.97 22.25 6.08
N ALA A 286 -5.16 23.02 5.01
CA ALA A 286 -6.45 23.10 4.32
C ALA A 286 -6.74 21.89 3.43
N LYS A 287 -5.71 21.26 2.85
CA LYS A 287 -5.87 20.10 1.95
C LYS A 287 -5.98 18.79 2.71
N GLU A 288 -5.05 18.56 3.66
CA GLU A 288 -4.92 17.29 4.40
C GLU A 288 -4.68 17.58 5.89
N PRO A 289 -5.72 18.05 6.62
CA PRO A 289 -5.59 18.50 8.01
C PRO A 289 -5.13 17.40 8.97
N GLU A 290 -5.51 16.15 8.74
CA GLU A 290 -5.09 15.02 9.58
C GLU A 290 -3.59 14.75 9.47
N ILE A 291 -3.05 14.68 8.25
CA ILE A 291 -1.61 14.49 8.01
C ILE A 291 -0.83 15.67 8.56
N TRP A 292 -1.31 16.89 8.31
CA TRP A 292 -0.70 18.12 8.81
C TRP A 292 -0.54 18.10 10.34
N ASN A 293 -1.60 17.76 11.07
CA ASN A 293 -1.60 17.72 12.53
C ASN A 293 -0.83 16.53 13.11
N ALA A 294 -0.63 15.46 12.33
CA ALA A 294 0.16 14.30 12.73
C ALA A 294 1.68 14.55 12.65
N ILE A 295 2.13 15.62 11.96
CA ILE A 295 3.55 15.98 11.87
C ILE A 295 3.95 16.76 13.13
N ARG A 296 4.33 16.02 14.16
CA ARG A 296 4.70 16.52 15.48
C ARG A 296 5.75 15.61 16.11
N PHE A 297 6.21 15.92 17.33
CA PHE A 297 7.19 15.08 18.02
C PHE A 297 6.82 13.60 18.02
N GLY A 298 7.77 12.77 17.61
CA GLY A 298 7.58 11.31 17.44
C GLY A 298 7.25 10.89 15.99
N SER A 299 6.80 11.81 15.12
CA SER A 299 6.72 11.55 13.69
C SER A 299 8.06 11.79 12.99
N ILE A 300 8.17 11.28 11.77
CA ILE A 300 9.32 11.46 10.88
C ILE A 300 8.84 12.17 9.62
N VAL A 301 9.62 13.11 9.08
CA VAL A 301 9.49 13.63 7.72
C VAL A 301 10.73 13.29 6.92
N GLU A 302 10.56 12.75 5.71
CA GLU A 302 11.65 12.23 4.90
C GLU A 302 11.89 13.11 3.68
N ASN A 303 13.17 13.40 3.40
CA ASN A 303 13.65 14.06 2.18
C ASN A 303 13.06 15.45 1.95
N THR A 304 12.53 16.09 2.98
CA THR A 304 12.04 17.48 2.92
C THR A 304 13.19 18.48 3.07
N ARG A 305 12.90 19.77 2.89
CA ARG A 305 13.83 20.87 3.15
C ARG A 305 13.12 21.93 3.98
N PHE A 306 13.90 22.76 4.66
CA PHE A 306 13.37 23.89 5.42
C PHE A 306 13.27 25.16 4.57
N VAL A 307 12.33 26.01 4.93
CA VAL A 307 12.34 27.39 4.52
C VAL A 307 13.67 28.03 5.00
N PRO A 308 14.44 28.72 4.13
CA PRO A 308 15.76 29.21 4.49
C PRO A 308 15.77 30.02 5.80
N GLY A 309 16.71 29.68 6.70
CA GLY A 309 16.87 30.35 7.99
C GLY A 309 15.87 29.92 9.07
N THR A 310 15.07 28.89 8.83
CA THR A 310 14.06 28.37 9.77
C THR A 310 14.15 26.86 9.92
N HIS A 311 13.35 26.30 10.84
CA HIS A 311 13.07 24.86 10.95
C HIS A 311 11.67 24.48 10.42
N THR A 312 11.00 25.43 9.75
CA THR A 312 9.69 25.19 9.12
C THR A 312 9.88 24.39 7.83
N VAL A 313 9.15 23.29 7.68
CA VAL A 313 9.24 22.45 6.48
C VAL A 313 8.65 23.15 5.26
N ASP A 314 9.42 23.22 4.18
CA ASP A 314 8.95 23.65 2.85
C ASP A 314 8.42 22.44 2.09
N TYR A 315 7.12 22.17 2.20
CA TYR A 315 6.46 21.05 1.53
C TYR A 315 6.36 21.20 -0.01
N ALA A 316 6.60 22.39 -0.54
CA ALA A 316 6.65 22.61 -2.00
C ALA A 316 8.03 22.28 -2.59
N ASN A 317 9.04 22.10 -1.74
CA ASN A 317 10.42 21.85 -2.17
C ASN A 317 10.59 20.45 -2.73
N LYS A 318 11.01 20.36 -3.99
CA LYS A 318 11.24 19.12 -4.76
C LYS A 318 12.72 18.87 -5.05
N SER A 319 13.63 19.61 -4.42
CA SER A 319 15.06 19.56 -4.74
C SER A 319 15.71 18.20 -4.48
N VAL A 320 15.15 17.40 -3.55
CA VAL A 320 15.60 16.04 -3.27
C VAL A 320 14.79 15.05 -4.07
N THR A 321 13.46 15.11 -3.96
CA THR A 321 12.53 14.18 -4.62
C THR A 321 11.10 14.73 -4.55
N GLU A 322 10.23 14.30 -5.45
CA GLU A 322 8.78 14.48 -5.33
C GLU A 322 8.13 13.42 -4.41
N ASN A 323 8.90 12.43 -3.92
CA ASN A 323 8.44 11.39 -3.01
C ASN A 323 8.75 11.70 -1.55
N THR A 324 8.61 12.97 -1.14
CA THR A 324 8.70 13.36 0.28
C THR A 324 7.58 12.70 1.08
N ARG A 325 7.88 12.22 2.29
CA ARG A 325 6.92 11.46 3.09
C ARG A 325 6.97 11.82 4.57
N THR A 326 5.92 11.41 5.29
CA THR A 326 5.87 11.40 6.75
C THR A 326 5.43 10.03 7.24
N ALA A 327 6.03 9.58 8.35
CA ALA A 327 5.64 8.38 9.08
C ALA A 327 5.21 8.76 10.50
N TYR A 328 4.03 8.30 10.92
CA TYR A 328 3.49 8.56 12.26
C TYR A 328 2.61 7.42 12.74
N PRO A 329 2.50 7.19 14.06
CA PRO A 329 1.65 6.14 14.60
C PRO A 329 0.17 6.48 14.39
N ILE A 330 -0.68 5.46 14.22
CA ILE A 330 -2.10 5.64 13.87
C ILE A 330 -2.88 6.43 14.94
N TYR A 331 -2.50 6.32 16.22
CA TYR A 331 -3.12 7.06 17.33
C TYR A 331 -2.87 8.59 17.29
N PHE A 332 -2.09 9.08 16.30
CA PHE A 332 -2.02 10.52 16.01
C PHE A 332 -3.25 11.01 15.23
N ILE A 333 -4.02 10.11 14.66
CA ILE A 333 -5.28 10.39 13.96
C ILE A 333 -6.44 10.36 14.95
N PRO A 334 -7.19 11.46 15.14
CA PRO A 334 -8.19 11.57 16.21
C PRO A 334 -9.32 10.54 16.14
N ASN A 335 -9.73 10.13 14.94
CA ASN A 335 -10.78 9.15 14.68
C ASN A 335 -10.27 7.75 14.32
N ALA A 336 -9.02 7.43 14.67
CA ALA A 336 -8.50 6.06 14.51
C ALA A 336 -9.25 5.07 15.40
N ILE A 337 -9.51 3.88 14.87
CA ILE A 337 -10.12 2.77 15.62
C ILE A 337 -8.99 1.91 16.23
N GLU A 338 -9.08 1.68 17.52
CA GLU A 338 -8.16 0.79 18.25
C GLU A 338 -8.95 -0.29 19.02
N PRO A 339 -8.62 -1.58 18.83
CA PRO A 339 -7.70 -2.11 17.81
C PRO A 339 -8.21 -1.84 16.40
N SER A 340 -7.30 -1.77 15.42
CA SER A 340 -7.62 -1.46 14.02
C SER A 340 -8.28 -2.66 13.32
N VAL A 341 -9.47 -3.05 13.78
CA VAL A 341 -10.30 -4.13 13.25
C VAL A 341 -11.73 -3.66 13.09
N ALA A 342 -12.46 -4.20 12.12
CA ALA A 342 -13.88 -3.92 11.90
C ALA A 342 -14.58 -5.14 11.29
N GLY A 343 -15.92 -5.10 11.22
CA GLY A 343 -16.72 -6.16 10.64
C GLY A 343 -16.53 -6.32 9.13
N VAL A 344 -17.27 -7.26 8.56
CA VAL A 344 -17.35 -7.50 7.11
C VAL A 344 -17.69 -6.19 6.39
N PRO A 345 -17.00 -5.84 5.28
CA PRO A 345 -17.30 -4.63 4.55
C PRO A 345 -18.72 -4.65 3.98
N LYS A 346 -19.39 -3.49 4.01
CA LYS A 346 -20.67 -3.28 3.31
C LYS A 346 -20.43 -2.72 1.91
N ASN A 347 -19.37 -1.93 1.73
CA ASN A 347 -19.04 -1.31 0.47
C ASN A 347 -17.55 -1.48 0.15
N ILE A 348 -17.27 -1.83 -1.09
CA ILE A 348 -15.93 -1.91 -1.67
C ILE A 348 -15.86 -0.91 -2.82
N PHE A 349 -14.89 0.00 -2.79
CA PHE A 349 -14.66 0.99 -3.82
C PHE A 349 -13.37 0.72 -4.57
N PHE A 350 -13.46 0.50 -5.87
CA PHE A 350 -12.33 0.48 -6.79
C PHE A 350 -12.17 1.87 -7.41
N LEU A 351 -11.13 2.58 -7.02
CA LEU A 351 -10.85 3.93 -7.50
C LEU A 351 -9.96 3.88 -8.73
N THR A 352 -10.42 4.50 -9.79
CA THR A 352 -9.65 4.70 -11.02
C THR A 352 -9.61 6.18 -11.37
N ALA A 353 -8.61 6.60 -12.15
CA ALA A 353 -8.56 7.94 -12.76
C ALA A 353 -8.42 7.73 -14.27
N ASP A 354 -9.56 7.60 -14.96
CA ASP A 354 -9.60 7.44 -16.39
C ASP A 354 -9.29 8.78 -17.09
N ALA A 355 -8.17 8.85 -17.80
CA ALA A 355 -7.78 10.03 -18.55
C ALA A 355 -8.35 10.07 -19.99
N PHE A 356 -9.04 9.02 -20.39
CA PHE A 356 -9.69 8.95 -21.70
C PHE A 356 -11.13 9.47 -21.67
N GLY A 357 -11.71 9.65 -20.49
CA GLY A 357 -13.02 10.25 -20.28
C GLY A 357 -14.19 9.38 -20.71
N VAL A 358 -14.03 8.06 -20.70
CA VAL A 358 -15.02 7.11 -21.20
C VAL A 358 -15.64 6.23 -20.11
N LEU A 359 -14.98 6.05 -18.97
CA LEU A 359 -15.57 5.31 -17.86
C LEU A 359 -16.63 6.12 -17.12
N PRO A 360 -17.77 5.51 -16.76
CA PRO A 360 -18.77 6.16 -15.91
C PRO A 360 -18.17 6.62 -14.57
N PRO A 361 -18.66 7.72 -14.00
CA PRO A 361 -18.14 8.25 -12.72
C PRO A 361 -18.41 7.32 -11.54
N ILE A 362 -19.49 6.55 -11.58
CA ILE A 362 -19.82 5.49 -10.64
C ILE A 362 -20.50 4.33 -11.34
N SER A 363 -20.10 3.11 -11.01
CA SER A 363 -20.75 1.88 -11.50
C SER A 363 -20.80 0.84 -10.40
N ARG A 364 -21.88 0.06 -10.32
CA ARG A 364 -21.97 -1.12 -9.49
C ARG A 364 -21.44 -2.33 -10.25
N LEU A 365 -20.61 -3.13 -9.60
CA LEU A 365 -20.01 -4.33 -10.18
C LEU A 365 -20.68 -5.57 -9.58
N ASP A 366 -21.01 -6.55 -10.41
CA ASP A 366 -21.28 -7.91 -9.96
C ASP A 366 -19.97 -8.64 -9.64
N LYS A 367 -20.05 -9.88 -9.17
CA LYS A 367 -18.90 -10.68 -8.78
C LYS A 367 -17.85 -10.78 -9.89
N SER A 368 -18.27 -11.09 -11.12
CA SER A 368 -17.36 -11.28 -12.26
C SER A 368 -16.66 -9.97 -12.65
N HIS A 369 -17.42 -8.88 -12.77
CA HIS A 369 -16.85 -7.56 -13.02
C HIS A 369 -15.93 -7.11 -11.87
N ALA A 370 -16.28 -7.40 -10.62
CA ALA A 370 -15.43 -7.08 -9.46
C ALA A 370 -14.08 -7.81 -9.55
N MET A 371 -14.06 -9.12 -9.79
CA MET A 371 -12.83 -9.90 -9.94
C MET A 371 -12.00 -9.41 -11.14
N TYR A 372 -12.62 -9.14 -12.29
CA TYR A 372 -11.93 -8.67 -13.49
C TYR A 372 -11.29 -7.29 -13.29
N HIS A 373 -12.03 -6.32 -12.74
CA HIS A 373 -11.52 -4.98 -12.44
C HIS A 373 -10.47 -4.99 -11.34
N PHE A 374 -10.61 -5.86 -10.35
CA PHE A 374 -9.60 -6.09 -9.32
C PHE A 374 -8.30 -6.61 -9.94
N MET A 375 -8.37 -7.62 -10.79
CA MET A 375 -7.23 -8.14 -11.55
C MET A 375 -6.61 -7.10 -12.48
N SER A 376 -7.41 -6.24 -13.08
CA SER A 376 -6.91 -5.19 -13.96
C SER A 376 -6.20 -4.08 -13.19
N GLY A 377 -6.76 -3.61 -12.07
CA GLY A 377 -6.20 -2.53 -11.26
C GLY A 377 -5.89 -1.30 -12.11
N TYR A 378 -6.86 -0.88 -12.94
CA TYR A 378 -6.68 0.15 -13.96
C TYR A 378 -6.64 1.57 -13.37
N THR A 379 -5.73 2.36 -13.90
CA THR A 379 -5.75 3.84 -13.83
C THR A 379 -5.01 4.42 -15.03
N ALA A 380 -5.13 5.72 -15.27
CA ALA A 380 -4.29 6.43 -16.22
C ALA A 380 -3.28 7.32 -15.48
N LYS A 381 -2.05 7.36 -15.96
CA LYS A 381 -1.04 8.34 -15.59
C LYS A 381 -1.14 9.50 -16.56
N VAL A 382 -1.08 10.72 -16.07
CA VAL A 382 -1.12 11.95 -16.87
C VAL A 382 0.11 12.81 -16.58
N ALA A 383 0.38 13.79 -17.46
CA ALA A 383 1.49 14.71 -17.29
C ALA A 383 1.50 15.35 -15.88
N GLY A 384 2.67 15.40 -15.24
CA GLY A 384 2.85 15.91 -13.89
C GLY A 384 2.52 14.92 -12.74
N THR A 385 2.09 13.68 -13.03
CA THR A 385 1.88 12.66 -12.00
C THR A 385 3.13 11.83 -11.69
N GLU A 386 4.01 11.66 -12.68
CA GLU A 386 5.33 11.02 -12.56
C GLU A 386 6.33 11.66 -13.55
N MET A 387 7.62 11.61 -13.23
CA MET A 387 8.67 12.13 -14.14
C MET A 387 8.64 11.39 -15.50
N GLY A 388 8.72 12.16 -16.59
CA GLY A 388 8.78 11.61 -17.96
C GLY A 388 7.43 11.29 -18.61
N ILE A 389 6.32 11.54 -17.94
CA ILE A 389 4.97 11.37 -18.52
C ILE A 389 4.51 12.69 -19.10
N THR A 390 4.40 12.75 -20.41
CA THR A 390 3.95 13.94 -21.19
C THR A 390 2.53 13.77 -21.72
N GLU A 391 2.07 12.52 -21.93
CA GLU A 391 0.73 12.19 -22.43
C GLU A 391 0.07 11.11 -21.54
N PRO A 392 -1.28 11.01 -21.56
CA PRO A 392 -1.98 10.00 -20.79
C PRO A 392 -1.58 8.58 -21.20
N GLN A 393 -1.20 7.78 -20.21
CA GLN A 393 -0.83 6.38 -20.40
C GLN A 393 -1.71 5.48 -19.53
N THR A 394 -2.24 4.41 -20.12
CA THR A 394 -2.91 3.35 -19.35
C THR A 394 -1.90 2.67 -18.44
N THR A 395 -2.30 2.45 -17.21
CA THR A 395 -1.51 1.71 -16.23
C THR A 395 -2.40 0.63 -15.62
N PHE A 396 -1.87 -0.59 -15.61
CA PHE A 396 -2.53 -1.74 -14.99
C PHE A 396 -1.63 -2.29 -13.89
N SER A 397 -2.20 -2.54 -12.73
CA SER A 397 -1.50 -3.13 -11.60
C SER A 397 -2.42 -4.12 -10.89
N ALA A 398 -2.24 -5.40 -11.14
CA ALA A 398 -3.11 -6.45 -10.62
C ALA A 398 -3.35 -6.27 -9.12
N CYS A 399 -4.62 -6.41 -8.71
CA CYS A 399 -5.09 -6.26 -7.34
C CYS A 399 -4.71 -4.91 -6.71
N PHE A 400 -4.52 -3.86 -7.53
CA PHE A 400 -4.04 -2.52 -7.12
C PHE A 400 -2.70 -2.52 -6.40
N GLY A 401 -1.95 -3.63 -6.45
CA GLY A 401 -0.71 -3.82 -5.69
C GLY A 401 0.24 -4.86 -6.28
N GLN A 402 0.25 -5.06 -7.61
CA GLN A 402 0.98 -6.12 -8.31
C GLN A 402 2.43 -6.30 -7.83
N VAL A 403 3.13 -5.21 -7.58
CA VAL A 403 4.54 -5.23 -7.12
C VAL A 403 4.73 -5.84 -5.73
N PHE A 404 3.66 -6.14 -5.01
CA PHE A 404 3.69 -6.72 -3.67
C PHE A 404 3.14 -8.15 -3.60
N LEU A 405 2.68 -8.71 -4.73
CA LEU A 405 2.02 -10.01 -4.77
C LEU A 405 3.02 -11.14 -5.02
N PRO A 406 3.36 -11.96 -4.01
CA PRO A 406 4.18 -13.15 -4.24
C PRO A 406 3.45 -14.26 -4.97
N LEU A 407 2.14 -14.43 -4.74
CA LEU A 407 1.32 -15.44 -5.40
C LEU A 407 0.77 -14.90 -6.73
N HIS A 408 0.27 -15.82 -7.60
CA HIS A 408 -0.36 -15.41 -8.85
C HIS A 408 -1.59 -14.53 -8.58
N PRO A 409 -1.80 -13.41 -9.31
CA PRO A 409 -2.91 -12.48 -9.07
C PRO A 409 -4.30 -13.10 -9.08
N THR A 410 -4.52 -14.14 -9.88
CA THR A 410 -5.81 -14.88 -9.89
C THR A 410 -6.17 -15.45 -8.52
N LYS A 411 -5.18 -15.87 -7.72
CA LYS A 411 -5.45 -16.38 -6.37
C LYS A 411 -6.17 -15.34 -5.49
N TYR A 412 -5.70 -14.10 -5.52
CA TYR A 412 -6.33 -13.00 -4.76
C TYR A 412 -7.70 -12.62 -5.32
N ALA A 413 -7.88 -12.65 -6.64
CA ALA A 413 -9.16 -12.37 -7.27
C ALA A 413 -10.20 -13.45 -6.96
N GLU A 414 -9.82 -14.72 -6.98
CA GLU A 414 -10.69 -15.84 -6.57
C GLU A 414 -11.08 -15.74 -5.09
N MET A 415 -10.14 -15.38 -4.21
CA MET A 415 -10.45 -15.12 -2.81
C MET A 415 -11.44 -13.98 -2.64
N LEU A 416 -11.29 -12.89 -3.40
CA LEU A 416 -12.30 -11.82 -3.43
C LEU A 416 -13.66 -12.36 -3.89
N GLY A 417 -13.69 -13.17 -4.95
CA GLY A 417 -14.90 -13.82 -5.45
C GLY A 417 -15.59 -14.67 -4.38
N HIS A 418 -14.84 -15.50 -3.65
CA HIS A 418 -15.36 -16.31 -2.55
C HIS A 418 -15.89 -15.46 -1.39
N GLN A 419 -15.21 -14.36 -1.06
CA GLN A 419 -15.71 -13.42 -0.03
C GLN A 419 -17.02 -12.76 -0.45
N LEU A 420 -17.17 -12.39 -1.72
CA LEU A 420 -18.41 -11.81 -2.25
C LEU A 420 -19.56 -12.84 -2.29
N GLU A 421 -19.27 -14.12 -2.58
CA GLU A 421 -20.27 -15.19 -2.51
C GLU A 421 -20.74 -15.47 -1.08
N ALA A 422 -19.79 -15.51 -0.13
CA ALA A 422 -20.08 -15.71 1.27
C ALA A 422 -20.83 -14.53 1.92
N ASN A 423 -20.72 -13.33 1.35
CA ASN A 423 -21.27 -12.09 1.89
C ASN A 423 -22.08 -11.33 0.80
N PRO A 424 -23.28 -11.80 0.43
CA PRO A 424 -24.07 -11.25 -0.68
C PRO A 424 -24.56 -9.81 -0.46
N ASP A 425 -24.52 -9.31 0.76
CA ASP A 425 -24.86 -7.92 1.10
C ASP A 425 -23.73 -6.92 0.77
N VAL A 426 -22.54 -7.40 0.41
CA VAL A 426 -21.41 -6.55 0.04
C VAL A 426 -21.63 -5.98 -1.36
N THR A 427 -21.58 -4.68 -1.48
CA THR A 427 -21.69 -4.00 -2.79
C THR A 427 -20.31 -3.51 -3.25
N VAL A 428 -19.97 -3.82 -4.49
CA VAL A 428 -18.71 -3.36 -5.11
C VAL A 428 -19.00 -2.23 -6.10
N TRP A 429 -18.24 -1.16 -6.00
CA TRP A 429 -18.35 0.04 -6.81
C TRP A 429 -17.05 0.34 -7.55
N LEU A 430 -17.16 0.68 -8.83
CA LEU A 430 -16.07 1.31 -9.59
C LEU A 430 -16.32 2.82 -9.59
N ILE A 431 -15.38 3.59 -9.07
CA ILE A 431 -15.43 5.06 -8.99
C ILE A 431 -14.36 5.64 -9.90
N ASN A 432 -14.77 6.40 -10.91
CA ASN A 432 -13.87 7.13 -11.78
C ASN A 432 -13.66 8.56 -11.26
N THR A 433 -12.44 8.88 -10.82
CA THR A 433 -12.01 10.22 -10.37
C THR A 433 -11.27 10.99 -11.47
N GLY A 434 -11.28 10.45 -12.68
CA GLY A 434 -10.57 10.97 -13.86
C GLY A 434 -11.35 12.03 -14.63
N TRP A 435 -11.40 11.91 -15.94
CA TRP A 435 -11.95 12.90 -16.86
C TRP A 435 -13.38 12.58 -17.31
N THR A 436 -14.08 13.61 -17.73
CA THR A 436 -15.41 13.55 -18.36
C THR A 436 -15.53 14.66 -19.40
N GLY A 437 -16.46 14.50 -20.37
CA GLY A 437 -16.67 15.46 -21.45
C GLY A 437 -15.57 15.46 -22.52
N GLY A 438 -14.73 14.44 -22.52
CA GLY A 438 -13.58 14.27 -23.41
C GLY A 438 -12.38 13.70 -22.66
N ALA A 439 -11.33 13.33 -23.42
CA ALA A 439 -10.06 12.88 -22.88
C ALA A 439 -9.28 14.05 -22.22
N TYR A 440 -8.19 13.70 -21.51
CA TYR A 440 -7.21 14.68 -21.03
C TYR A 440 -6.82 15.66 -22.14
N GLY A 441 -6.82 16.97 -21.82
CA GLY A 441 -6.56 18.03 -22.79
C GLY A 441 -7.82 18.57 -23.50
N THR A 442 -8.92 17.80 -23.57
CA THR A 442 -10.20 18.23 -24.15
C THR A 442 -11.30 18.30 -23.09
N GLY A 443 -11.46 17.23 -22.33
CA GLY A 443 -12.39 17.14 -21.20
C GLY A 443 -11.87 17.84 -19.95
N HIS A 444 -12.59 17.67 -18.86
CA HIS A 444 -12.20 18.19 -17.57
C HIS A 444 -12.24 17.09 -16.51
N ARG A 445 -11.39 17.22 -15.48
CA ARG A 445 -11.36 16.26 -14.37
C ARG A 445 -12.65 16.33 -13.57
N MET A 446 -13.17 15.17 -13.16
CA MET A 446 -14.34 15.05 -12.28
C MET A 446 -14.16 15.89 -11.02
N LYS A 447 -15.18 16.69 -10.68
CA LYS A 447 -15.15 17.50 -9.45
C LYS A 447 -15.14 16.60 -8.23
N LEU A 448 -14.18 16.81 -7.32
CA LEU A 448 -14.06 16.02 -6.08
C LEU A 448 -15.38 16.02 -5.26
N ALA A 449 -16.11 17.13 -5.27
CA ALA A 449 -17.42 17.23 -4.61
C ALA A 449 -18.41 16.19 -5.15
N TYR A 450 -18.49 15.99 -6.46
CA TYR A 450 -19.37 14.97 -7.04
C TYR A 450 -18.91 13.55 -6.69
N THR A 451 -17.59 13.28 -6.72
CA THR A 451 -17.05 11.98 -6.31
C THR A 451 -17.41 11.68 -4.85
N ARG A 452 -17.23 12.64 -3.94
CA ARG A 452 -17.62 12.49 -2.53
C ARG A 452 -19.12 12.25 -2.38
N THR A 453 -19.96 13.00 -3.11
CA THR A 453 -21.43 12.82 -3.10
C THR A 453 -21.81 11.41 -3.57
N MET A 454 -21.19 10.88 -4.63
CA MET A 454 -21.43 9.52 -5.12
C MET A 454 -21.04 8.45 -4.08
N ILE A 455 -19.89 8.60 -3.44
CA ILE A 455 -19.44 7.70 -2.37
C ILE A 455 -20.40 7.77 -1.17
N THR A 456 -20.80 8.96 -0.74
CA THR A 456 -21.77 9.14 0.35
C THR A 456 -23.12 8.49 0.00
N ALA A 457 -23.60 8.64 -1.23
CA ALA A 457 -24.84 8.00 -1.68
C ALA A 457 -24.73 6.46 -1.69
N ALA A 458 -23.57 5.91 -2.06
CA ALA A 458 -23.31 4.47 -1.97
C ALA A 458 -23.27 3.99 -0.51
N LEU A 459 -22.56 4.70 0.37
CA LEU A 459 -22.42 4.37 1.80
C LEU A 459 -23.75 4.45 2.55
N SER A 460 -24.62 5.42 2.21
CA SER A 460 -25.93 5.57 2.82
C SER A 460 -26.98 4.56 2.32
N GLY A 461 -26.65 3.75 1.31
CA GLY A 461 -27.55 2.77 0.73
C GLY A 461 -28.63 3.35 -0.20
N VAL A 462 -28.67 4.66 -0.42
CA VAL A 462 -29.68 5.34 -1.25
C VAL A 462 -29.66 4.86 -2.70
N LEU A 463 -28.51 4.34 -3.15
CA LEU A 463 -28.36 3.79 -4.51
C LEU A 463 -28.98 2.40 -4.69
N SER A 464 -29.45 1.73 -3.62
CA SER A 464 -30.17 0.45 -3.74
C SER A 464 -31.54 0.61 -4.42
N GLU A 465 -32.13 1.79 -4.34
CA GLU A 465 -33.48 2.08 -4.84
C GLU A 465 -33.48 2.69 -6.25
N VAL A 466 -32.31 3.00 -6.83
CA VAL A 466 -32.23 3.58 -8.16
C VAL A 466 -32.17 2.51 -9.27
N GLN A 467 -32.67 2.85 -10.43
CA GLN A 467 -32.57 1.99 -11.61
C GLN A 467 -31.15 2.08 -12.19
N PHE A 468 -30.60 0.93 -12.59
CA PHE A 468 -29.31 0.83 -13.23
C PHE A 468 -29.45 0.49 -14.70
N LYS A 469 -28.56 1.03 -15.54
CA LYS A 469 -28.41 0.68 -16.96
C LYS A 469 -27.06 0.00 -17.16
N THR A 470 -27.05 -1.08 -17.93
CA THR A 470 -25.78 -1.74 -18.30
C THR A 470 -25.05 -0.91 -19.32
N HIS A 471 -23.76 -0.61 -19.05
CA HIS A 471 -22.89 0.06 -20.01
C HIS A 471 -22.59 -0.89 -21.18
N PRO A 472 -22.79 -0.45 -22.45
CA PRO A 472 -22.76 -1.37 -23.60
C PRO A 472 -21.39 -2.02 -23.85
N ILE A 473 -20.29 -1.33 -23.55
CA ILE A 473 -18.91 -1.80 -23.78
C ILE A 473 -18.34 -2.47 -22.51
N PHE A 474 -18.41 -1.80 -21.36
CA PHE A 474 -17.77 -2.31 -20.14
C PHE A 474 -18.66 -3.27 -19.34
N GLY A 475 -19.92 -3.44 -19.66
CA GLY A 475 -20.83 -4.37 -18.99
C GLY A 475 -21.27 -3.97 -17.57
N VAL A 476 -20.67 -2.94 -17.01
CA VAL A 476 -20.92 -2.47 -15.64
C VAL A 476 -22.28 -1.79 -15.49
N ALA A 477 -22.89 -1.87 -14.31
CA ALA A 477 -24.18 -1.27 -14.03
C ALA A 477 -24.04 0.19 -13.56
N VAL A 478 -24.56 1.13 -14.37
CA VAL A 478 -24.49 2.59 -14.13
C VAL A 478 -25.81 3.08 -13.53
N PRO A 479 -25.82 3.80 -12.39
CA PRO A 479 -27.05 4.33 -11.84
C PRO A 479 -27.64 5.42 -12.73
N GLY A 480 -28.98 5.40 -12.90
CA GLY A 480 -29.69 6.42 -13.68
C GLY A 480 -29.78 7.78 -13.00
N ALA A 481 -29.59 7.82 -11.69
CA ALA A 481 -29.57 9.05 -10.89
C ALA A 481 -28.72 8.86 -9.63
N VAL A 482 -28.07 9.95 -9.19
CA VAL A 482 -27.40 10.05 -7.89
C VAL A 482 -27.81 11.39 -7.27
N PRO A 483 -28.43 11.42 -6.06
CA PRO A 483 -28.82 12.67 -5.43
C PRO A 483 -27.64 13.66 -5.30
N GLY A 484 -27.83 14.89 -5.73
CA GLY A 484 -26.81 15.94 -5.69
C GLY A 484 -25.74 15.89 -6.79
N VAL A 485 -25.88 14.96 -7.76
CA VAL A 485 -25.00 14.84 -8.92
C VAL A 485 -25.81 15.07 -10.20
N PRO A 486 -25.36 15.91 -11.15
CA PRO A 486 -26.03 16.09 -12.42
C PRO A 486 -26.12 14.77 -13.19
N SER A 487 -27.34 14.41 -13.65
CA SER A 487 -27.58 13.10 -14.27
C SER A 487 -26.84 12.93 -15.60
N GLU A 488 -26.56 14.03 -16.32
CA GLU A 488 -25.83 14.02 -17.59
C GLU A 488 -24.39 13.52 -17.45
N ILE A 489 -23.75 13.66 -16.29
CA ILE A 489 -22.38 13.17 -16.11
C ILE A 489 -22.32 11.68 -15.80
N LEU A 490 -23.43 11.05 -15.41
CA LEU A 490 -23.48 9.62 -15.07
C LEU A 490 -23.32 8.73 -16.31
N ASP A 491 -23.76 9.21 -17.49
CA ASP A 491 -23.49 8.58 -18.78
C ASP A 491 -22.44 9.42 -19.54
N PRO A 492 -21.16 9.04 -19.52
CA PRO A 492 -20.09 9.84 -20.12
C PRO A 492 -20.29 10.07 -21.62
N ARG A 493 -20.96 9.15 -22.34
CA ARG A 493 -21.27 9.34 -23.77
C ARG A 493 -22.08 10.61 -24.02
N THR A 494 -22.98 10.98 -23.10
CA THR A 494 -23.82 12.18 -23.23
C THR A 494 -23.02 13.48 -23.07
N THR A 495 -21.88 13.44 -22.35
CA THR A 495 -21.04 14.61 -22.09
C THR A 495 -20.07 14.93 -23.25
N TRP A 496 -19.83 13.99 -24.14
CA TRP A 496 -18.96 14.22 -25.31
C TRP A 496 -19.71 14.99 -26.41
N ALA A 497 -19.02 15.93 -27.08
CA ALA A 497 -19.56 16.61 -28.23
C ALA A 497 -19.74 15.64 -29.42
N ASP A 498 -18.73 14.82 -29.71
CA ASP A 498 -18.74 13.77 -30.71
C ASP A 498 -18.96 12.39 -30.08
N LYS A 499 -20.14 11.80 -30.36
CA LYS A 499 -20.54 10.50 -29.83
C LYS A 499 -19.77 9.34 -30.49
N ALA A 500 -19.40 9.50 -31.77
CA ALA A 500 -18.63 8.47 -32.48
C ALA A 500 -17.18 8.42 -31.94
N ALA A 501 -16.59 9.57 -31.68
CA ALA A 501 -15.28 9.64 -31.03
C ALA A 501 -15.28 9.02 -29.61
N TYR A 502 -16.38 9.20 -28.86
CA TYR A 502 -16.56 8.50 -27.58
C TYR A 502 -16.58 6.99 -27.77
N ASP A 503 -17.42 6.50 -28.66
CA ASP A 503 -17.61 5.06 -28.92
C ASP A 503 -16.29 4.40 -29.35
N GLN A 504 -15.50 5.07 -30.20
CA GLN A 504 -14.17 4.62 -30.62
C GLN A 504 -13.20 4.58 -29.43
N THR A 505 -13.09 5.66 -28.65
CA THR A 505 -12.16 5.75 -27.52
C THR A 505 -12.50 4.71 -26.43
N ALA A 506 -13.80 4.48 -26.19
CA ALA A 506 -14.26 3.47 -25.25
C ALA A 506 -13.91 2.04 -25.71
N SER A 507 -14.05 1.75 -27.02
CA SER A 507 -13.63 0.48 -27.60
C SER A 507 -12.13 0.27 -27.52
N GLU A 508 -11.33 1.29 -27.82
CA GLU A 508 -9.87 1.24 -27.67
C GLU A 508 -9.42 0.98 -26.21
N LEU A 509 -10.10 1.59 -25.25
CA LEU A 509 -9.81 1.31 -23.84
C LEU A 509 -10.20 -0.14 -23.47
N ALA A 510 -11.33 -0.64 -23.95
CA ALA A 510 -11.75 -2.03 -23.76
C ALA A 510 -10.71 -3.02 -24.32
N GLU A 511 -10.18 -2.75 -25.53
CA GLU A 511 -9.09 -3.56 -26.12
C GLU A 511 -7.84 -3.58 -25.25
N ARG A 512 -7.47 -2.43 -24.65
CA ARG A 512 -6.33 -2.35 -23.73
C ARG A 512 -6.54 -3.18 -22.46
N PHE A 513 -7.77 -3.24 -21.93
CA PHE A 513 -8.13 -4.12 -20.82
C PHE A 513 -7.95 -5.59 -21.22
N ILE A 514 -8.50 -6.00 -22.35
CA ILE A 514 -8.41 -7.37 -22.85
C ILE A 514 -6.95 -7.77 -23.08
N LYS A 515 -6.20 -6.93 -23.78
CA LYS A 515 -4.77 -7.17 -24.05
C LYS A 515 -3.94 -7.27 -22.76
N ASN A 516 -4.19 -6.40 -21.77
CA ASN A 516 -3.50 -6.52 -20.48
C ASN A 516 -3.83 -7.82 -19.76
N PHE A 517 -5.04 -8.35 -19.97
CA PHE A 517 -5.51 -9.55 -19.28
C PHE A 517 -4.97 -10.85 -19.89
N GLU A 518 -4.50 -10.86 -21.16
CA GLU A 518 -3.96 -12.03 -21.86
C GLU A 518 -2.91 -12.79 -21.03
N LYS A 519 -2.04 -12.08 -20.34
CA LYS A 519 -0.99 -12.68 -19.49
C LYS A 519 -1.50 -13.47 -18.27
N TYR A 520 -2.79 -13.36 -17.96
CA TYR A 520 -3.44 -14.07 -16.85
C TYR A 520 -4.47 -15.11 -17.34
N ALA A 521 -4.80 -15.11 -18.63
CA ALA A 521 -5.94 -15.84 -19.19
C ALA A 521 -5.87 -17.36 -18.91
N ASP A 522 -4.66 -17.95 -18.99
CA ASP A 522 -4.44 -19.38 -18.75
C ASP A 522 -4.71 -19.82 -17.30
N PHE A 523 -4.72 -18.88 -16.36
CA PHE A 523 -4.93 -19.13 -14.93
C PHE A 523 -6.26 -18.58 -14.42
N ALA A 524 -6.96 -17.78 -15.24
CA ALA A 524 -8.20 -17.14 -14.83
C ALA A 524 -9.39 -18.10 -14.98
N SER A 525 -10.25 -18.16 -13.95
CA SER A 525 -11.50 -18.92 -14.02
C SER A 525 -12.49 -18.29 -15.02
N ALA A 526 -13.45 -19.09 -15.48
CA ALA A 526 -14.52 -18.61 -16.36
C ALA A 526 -15.31 -17.45 -15.74
N ASP A 527 -15.48 -17.45 -14.42
CA ASP A 527 -16.14 -16.39 -13.67
C ASP A 527 -15.40 -15.06 -13.77
N ILE A 528 -14.07 -15.08 -13.67
CA ILE A 528 -13.25 -13.87 -13.84
C ILE A 528 -13.36 -13.37 -15.27
N LEU A 529 -13.25 -14.25 -16.26
CA LEU A 529 -13.31 -13.90 -17.69
C LEU A 529 -14.67 -13.34 -18.10
N ALA A 530 -15.76 -13.74 -17.45
CA ALA A 530 -17.11 -13.24 -17.71
C ALA A 530 -17.26 -11.73 -17.42
N GLY A 531 -16.38 -11.15 -16.60
CA GLY A 531 -16.33 -9.71 -16.31
C GLY A 531 -15.57 -8.87 -17.33
N ALA A 532 -15.06 -9.47 -18.41
CA ALA A 532 -14.31 -8.76 -19.44
C ALA A 532 -15.20 -7.75 -20.22
N PRO A 533 -14.66 -6.59 -20.61
CA PRO A 533 -15.37 -5.66 -21.49
C PRO A 533 -15.62 -6.29 -22.86
N ARG A 534 -16.65 -5.80 -23.55
CA ARG A 534 -17.05 -6.26 -24.88
C ARG A 534 -16.61 -5.25 -25.92
N VAL A 535 -15.73 -5.65 -26.82
CA VAL A 535 -15.44 -4.82 -27.99
C VAL A 535 -16.63 -4.96 -28.93
N ALA A 536 -17.31 -3.86 -29.20
CA ALA A 536 -18.35 -3.87 -30.22
C ALA A 536 -17.71 -4.20 -31.59
N ALA A 537 -18.23 -5.20 -32.29
CA ALA A 537 -17.84 -5.38 -33.67
C ALA A 537 -18.16 -4.07 -34.42
N VAL A 538 -17.12 -3.39 -34.91
CA VAL A 538 -17.30 -2.22 -35.77
C VAL A 538 -18.10 -2.72 -36.99
N PRO A 539 -19.29 -2.16 -37.27
CA PRO A 539 -19.96 -2.50 -38.53
C PRO A 539 -19.02 -2.12 -39.66
N ALA A 540 -18.73 -3.09 -40.55
CA ALA A 540 -17.89 -2.90 -41.72
C ALA A 540 -18.47 -1.86 -42.67
#